data_8464f40f80487d5a6532da9eeb973109
#
_entry.id   8464f40f80487d5a6532da9eeb973109
#
_cell.length_a   1.000
_cell.length_b   1.000
_cell.length_c   1.000
_cell.angle_alpha   90.00
_cell.angle_beta   90.00
_cell.angle_gamma   90.00
#
_symmetry.space_group_name_H-M   'P 1'
#
loop_
_entity.id
_entity.type
_entity.pdbx_description
1 polymer ?
#
loop_
_entity_poly.entity_id
_entity_poly.type
_entity_poly.pdbx_seq_one_letter_code
_entity_poly.pdbx_strand_id
1 'polypeptide(L)'
;MRCLLSLLMLLPLCGWAQDSLFTVDLKLLSRGEIRNGGMSKDADNPSTEDKSAFVIDRERLVFGYRRDWLEARTTIQHVGTWGQEGSANVSVYEGWAKMTANNGLFAQIGRLALQYDDERIIGSDDWVMTPMTHDALRLGYEGHGHQLHAILAYNQNLRALEEPGSYYQGSRPYKTMHTVWYHYDVPKVPLGVSLLFMNIGMQAGKPESTEGTASIPVHTEWQLVYGGYLKYAPPHFTAEASYYRQAGHDEYTVKLDAWMAAAKVEWKPNDNCSLLAGYDYLSGDDYVAVVPQGGFGMPRHEVNKGFNPVYGSHHKFYGAMDFFYLSTYVNGFTPGLQNAYIGGMYKPLKNLTLGAVYHYLATGIDLSGLDKTLGYEVELEASYSLAKDIKISAGYSYMTGTETMERLKRASNQGNLRWAWLSLNVTPRIFSAKW
;
A
#
# COMPACT_ATOMS: atom_id res chain seq x y z
N MET A 1 -1.12 -46.72 10.84
CA MET A 1 -0.72 -45.49 10.15
C MET A 1 0.23 -45.75 8.95
N ARG A 2 -0.02 -46.76 8.16
CA ARG A 2 0.81 -47.13 6.96
C ARG A 2 -0.01 -47.36 5.68
N CYS A 3 -1.33 -47.13 5.68
CA CYS A 3 -2.20 -47.36 4.52
C CYS A 3 -2.74 -46.12 3.81
N LEU A 4 -2.38 -44.89 4.22
CA LEU A 4 -2.85 -43.65 3.57
C LEU A 4 -1.88 -43.08 2.52
N LEU A 5 -0.65 -43.57 2.43
CA LEU A 5 0.34 -43.09 1.46
C LEU A 5 0.28 -43.81 0.10
N SER A 6 -0.49 -44.87 -0.03
CA SER A 6 -0.52 -45.68 -1.27
C SER A 6 -1.64 -45.27 -2.24
N LEU A 7 -2.48 -44.29 -1.91
CA LEU A 7 -3.61 -43.89 -2.76
C LEU A 7 -3.31 -42.68 -3.67
N LEU A 8 -2.12 -42.11 -3.56
CA LEU A 8 -1.73 -40.96 -4.37
C LEU A 8 -0.94 -41.29 -5.64
N MET A 9 -0.69 -42.56 -5.93
CA MET A 9 0.12 -43.02 -7.08
C MET A 9 -0.65 -43.69 -8.23
N LEU A 10 -1.98 -43.60 -8.26
CA LEU A 10 -2.79 -44.15 -9.36
C LEU A 10 -3.71 -43.10 -9.98
N LEU A 11 -3.20 -41.88 -10.26
CA LEU A 11 -3.79 -41.08 -11.31
C LEU A 11 -3.17 -41.53 -12.64
N PRO A 12 -3.96 -41.96 -13.62
CA PRO A 12 -3.41 -42.32 -14.91
C PRO A 12 -2.77 -41.07 -15.52
N LEU A 13 -1.48 -41.16 -15.82
CA LEU A 13 -0.78 -40.27 -16.73
C LEU A 13 -1.38 -40.42 -18.15
N CYS A 14 -2.65 -40.10 -18.32
CA CYS A 14 -3.21 -39.86 -19.62
C CYS A 14 -2.58 -38.57 -20.13
N GLY A 15 -1.58 -38.70 -20.99
CA GLY A 15 -0.93 -37.62 -21.71
C GLY A 15 -1.92 -36.89 -22.62
N TRP A 16 -2.66 -35.97 -22.08
CA TRP A 16 -3.26 -34.90 -22.85
C TRP A 16 -2.15 -33.87 -22.99
N ALA A 17 -1.76 -33.61 -24.24
CA ALA A 17 -0.87 -32.51 -24.55
C ALA A 17 -1.55 -31.19 -24.12
N GLN A 18 -1.39 -30.82 -22.87
CA GLN A 18 -1.86 -29.54 -22.34
C GLN A 18 -0.72 -28.54 -22.46
N ASP A 19 -0.98 -27.43 -23.11
CA ASP A 19 -0.02 -26.32 -23.26
C ASP A 19 0.33 -25.75 -21.87
N SER A 20 1.38 -26.30 -21.28
CA SER A 20 1.92 -25.82 -20.01
C SER A 20 3.03 -24.81 -20.29
N LEU A 21 3.03 -23.71 -19.55
CA LEU A 21 4.07 -22.67 -19.62
C LEU A 21 4.73 -22.51 -18.25
N PHE A 22 6.05 -22.66 -18.21
CA PHE A 22 6.85 -22.30 -17.04
C PHE A 22 7.77 -21.14 -17.40
N THR A 23 7.88 -20.16 -16.51
CA THR A 23 8.70 -18.96 -16.70
C THR A 23 9.53 -18.67 -15.47
N VAL A 24 10.72 -18.08 -15.68
CA VAL A 24 11.51 -17.46 -14.62
C VAL A 24 11.87 -16.05 -15.05
N ASP A 25 11.42 -15.08 -14.28
CA ASP A 25 11.72 -13.67 -14.51
C ASP A 25 12.64 -13.16 -13.39
N LEU A 26 13.65 -12.37 -13.73
CA LEU A 26 14.44 -11.59 -12.79
C LEU A 26 13.83 -10.18 -12.70
N LYS A 27 13.71 -9.64 -11.48
CA LYS A 27 13.40 -8.23 -11.25
C LYS A 27 14.42 -7.68 -10.27
N LEU A 28 15.33 -6.86 -10.77
CA LEU A 28 16.31 -6.14 -9.96
C LEU A 28 15.92 -4.66 -9.94
N LEU A 29 15.83 -4.11 -8.75
CA LEU A 29 15.69 -2.68 -8.50
C LEU A 29 16.84 -2.25 -7.59
N SER A 30 17.70 -1.36 -8.11
CA SER A 30 18.69 -0.65 -7.30
C SER A 30 18.32 0.83 -7.26
N ARG A 31 18.24 1.44 -6.06
CA ARG A 31 17.86 2.84 -5.90
C ARG A 31 18.79 3.55 -4.92
N GLY A 32 19.51 4.55 -5.45
CA GLY A 32 20.27 5.50 -4.64
C GLY A 32 19.37 6.68 -4.25
N GLU A 33 19.42 7.08 -2.99
CA GLU A 33 18.65 8.20 -2.45
C GLU A 33 19.55 9.18 -1.72
N ILE A 34 19.24 10.47 -1.85
CA ILE A 34 19.84 11.56 -1.09
C ILE A 34 18.70 12.39 -0.52
N ARG A 35 18.68 12.55 0.80
CA ARG A 35 17.69 13.37 1.50
C ARG A 35 18.44 14.40 2.37
N ASN A 36 17.92 15.61 2.53
CA ASN A 36 18.42 16.52 3.55
C ASN A 36 17.75 16.24 4.90
N GLY A 37 17.88 15.00 5.35
CA GLY A 37 17.46 14.52 6.65
C GLY A 37 15.96 14.30 6.86
N GLY A 38 15.12 14.96 6.17
CA GLY A 38 13.74 15.07 6.55
C GLY A 38 13.58 15.98 7.76
N MET A 39 12.49 15.82 8.51
CA MET A 39 12.24 16.63 9.70
C MET A 39 13.07 16.10 10.88
N SER A 40 13.89 16.98 11.49
CA SER A 40 14.65 16.61 12.68
C SER A 40 13.72 16.24 13.84
N LYS A 41 14.01 15.15 14.53
CA LYS A 41 13.23 14.71 15.69
C LYS A 41 13.55 15.48 16.98
N ASP A 42 14.63 16.22 16.99
CA ASP A 42 15.05 17.03 18.13
C ASP A 42 14.96 18.51 17.74
N ALA A 43 13.85 19.13 18.11
CA ALA A 43 13.61 20.55 17.85
C ALA A 43 14.55 21.46 18.64
N ASP A 44 15.05 20.98 19.80
CA ASP A 44 15.92 21.76 20.69
C ASP A 44 17.40 21.63 20.29
N ASN A 45 17.75 20.56 19.60
CA ASN A 45 19.12 20.34 19.11
C ASN A 45 19.10 19.75 17.69
N PRO A 46 18.76 20.55 16.69
CA PRO A 46 18.75 20.10 15.31
C PRO A 46 20.14 19.67 14.88
N SER A 47 20.24 18.45 14.38
CA SER A 47 21.49 17.95 13.81
C SER A 47 21.91 18.84 12.64
N THR A 48 23.15 19.33 12.65
CA THR A 48 23.71 20.10 11.55
C THR A 48 24.04 19.24 10.32
N GLU A 49 23.97 17.91 10.47
CA GLU A 49 24.21 16.91 9.42
C GLU A 49 22.93 16.17 9.04
N ASP A 50 21.92 16.92 8.65
CA ASP A 50 20.60 16.35 8.27
C ASP A 50 20.58 15.71 6.88
N LYS A 51 21.72 15.28 6.35
CA LYS A 51 21.82 14.64 5.03
C LYS A 51 22.00 13.15 5.20
N SER A 52 21.14 12.37 4.58
CA SER A 52 21.32 10.94 4.42
C SER A 52 21.50 10.60 2.95
N ALA A 53 22.43 9.68 2.66
CA ALA A 53 22.64 9.12 1.34
C ALA A 53 22.83 7.61 1.49
N PHE A 54 22.09 6.83 0.71
CA PHE A 54 22.16 5.38 0.77
C PHE A 54 21.73 4.76 -0.57
N VAL A 55 22.09 3.51 -0.78
CA VAL A 55 21.63 2.70 -1.90
C VAL A 55 20.94 1.47 -1.35
N ILE A 56 19.74 1.20 -1.84
CA ILE A 56 18.94 0.02 -1.49
C ILE A 56 18.72 -0.81 -2.73
N ASP A 57 18.81 -2.13 -2.57
CA ASP A 57 18.53 -3.10 -3.62
C ASP A 57 17.36 -3.99 -3.24
N ARG A 58 16.60 -4.36 -4.27
CA ARG A 58 15.58 -5.40 -4.20
C ARG A 58 15.71 -6.31 -5.40
N GLU A 59 16.03 -7.57 -5.16
CA GLU A 59 16.10 -8.60 -6.18
C GLU A 59 14.94 -9.57 -5.99
N ARG A 60 14.24 -9.88 -7.08
CA ARG A 60 13.19 -10.90 -7.12
C ARG A 60 13.45 -11.92 -8.20
N LEU A 61 13.33 -13.21 -7.84
CA LEU A 61 13.15 -14.29 -8.79
C LEU A 61 11.69 -14.72 -8.76
N VAL A 62 11.05 -14.59 -9.93
CA VAL A 62 9.64 -14.88 -10.12
C VAL A 62 9.48 -16.15 -10.91
N PHE A 63 9.02 -17.21 -10.28
CA PHE A 63 8.67 -18.48 -10.90
C PHE A 63 7.17 -18.47 -11.22
N GLY A 64 6.82 -18.62 -12.48
CA GLY A 64 5.43 -18.68 -12.94
C GLY A 64 5.15 -20.02 -13.62
N TYR A 65 4.02 -20.64 -13.27
CA TYR A 65 3.48 -21.80 -13.95
C TYR A 65 2.05 -21.54 -14.38
N ARG A 66 1.69 -21.88 -15.60
CA ARG A 66 0.32 -21.76 -16.10
C ARG A 66 -0.02 -22.90 -17.03
N ARG A 67 -1.19 -23.47 -16.85
CA ARG A 67 -1.89 -24.31 -17.82
C ARG A 67 -3.39 -24.03 -17.70
N ASP A 68 -4.18 -24.32 -18.71
CA ASP A 68 -5.61 -24.05 -18.87
C ASP A 68 -6.37 -23.51 -17.63
N TRP A 69 -6.54 -24.34 -16.61
CA TRP A 69 -7.33 -24.04 -15.40
C TRP A 69 -6.48 -23.74 -14.17
N LEU A 70 -5.14 -23.87 -14.23
CA LEU A 70 -4.23 -23.71 -13.08
C LEU A 70 -3.14 -22.69 -13.36
N GLU A 71 -3.02 -21.71 -12.49
CA GLU A 71 -1.89 -20.81 -12.40
C GLU A 71 -1.23 -20.92 -11.04
N ALA A 72 0.10 -20.85 -11.00
CA ALA A 72 0.86 -20.76 -9.75
C ALA A 72 2.01 -19.77 -9.92
N ARG A 73 2.33 -19.08 -8.84
CA ARG A 73 3.47 -18.16 -8.80
C ARG A 73 4.18 -18.27 -7.46
N THR A 74 5.51 -18.21 -7.51
CA THR A 74 6.35 -18.00 -6.32
C THR A 74 7.36 -16.92 -6.64
N THR A 75 7.43 -15.90 -5.79
CA THR A 75 8.41 -14.82 -5.90
C THR A 75 9.28 -14.82 -4.64
N ILE A 76 10.56 -15.17 -4.82
CA ILE A 76 11.58 -15.04 -3.80
C ILE A 76 12.18 -13.65 -3.90
N GLN A 77 12.27 -12.93 -2.79
CA GLN A 77 12.75 -11.57 -2.70
C GLN A 77 13.92 -11.46 -1.74
N HIS A 78 14.96 -10.75 -2.14
CA HIS A 78 15.98 -10.18 -1.26
C HIS A 78 15.83 -8.66 -1.21
N VAL A 79 16.07 -8.06 -0.05
CA VAL A 79 16.15 -6.61 0.14
C VAL A 79 17.37 -6.31 1.01
N GLY A 80 18.22 -5.42 0.55
CA GLY A 80 19.43 -5.02 1.26
C GLY A 80 19.79 -3.55 1.07
N THR A 81 20.64 -3.04 1.93
CA THR A 81 21.26 -1.71 1.81
C THR A 81 22.76 -1.91 1.63
N TRP A 82 23.38 -1.18 0.72
CA TRP A 82 24.80 -1.32 0.43
C TRP A 82 25.64 -1.00 1.68
N GLY A 83 26.62 -1.86 1.95
CA GLY A 83 27.50 -1.74 3.12
C GLY A 83 26.88 -2.24 4.43
N GLN A 84 25.65 -2.75 4.45
CA GLN A 84 25.04 -3.36 5.61
C GLN A 84 25.59 -4.77 5.80
N GLU A 85 26.27 -5.03 6.93
CA GLU A 85 26.75 -6.37 7.29
C GLU A 85 25.60 -7.19 7.93
N GLY A 86 25.54 -8.48 7.58
CA GLY A 86 24.96 -9.53 8.43
C GLY A 86 23.45 -9.78 8.33
N SER A 87 22.66 -9.14 7.48
CA SER A 87 21.25 -9.50 7.36
C SER A 87 20.75 -9.48 5.92
N ALA A 88 20.97 -10.57 5.21
CA ALA A 88 20.26 -10.82 3.98
C ALA A 88 18.78 -11.10 4.32
N ASN A 89 17.89 -10.14 4.09
CA ASN A 89 16.46 -10.34 4.24
C ASN A 89 15.89 -11.06 3.00
N VAL A 90 16.05 -12.38 2.96
CA VAL A 90 15.40 -13.21 1.93
C VAL A 90 14.03 -13.63 2.44
N SER A 91 13.02 -13.40 1.63
CA SER A 91 11.63 -13.74 1.96
C SER A 91 10.86 -14.23 0.74
N VAL A 92 9.74 -14.91 0.99
CA VAL A 92 8.75 -15.17 -0.04
C VAL A 92 7.82 -13.96 -0.10
N TYR A 93 7.91 -13.18 -1.17
CA TYR A 93 7.04 -12.04 -1.43
C TYR A 93 5.64 -12.49 -1.83
N GLU A 94 5.54 -13.38 -2.82
CA GLU A 94 4.30 -14.04 -3.26
C GLU A 94 4.51 -15.55 -3.30
N GLY A 95 3.46 -16.30 -3.01
CA GLY A 95 3.47 -17.75 -3.13
C GLY A 95 2.03 -18.27 -3.15
N TRP A 96 1.47 -18.53 -4.35
CA TRP A 96 0.06 -18.86 -4.49
C TRP A 96 -0.23 -19.78 -5.68
N ALA A 97 -1.40 -20.44 -5.61
CA ALA A 97 -2.02 -21.17 -6.72
C ALA A 97 -3.44 -20.64 -6.95
N LYS A 98 -3.83 -20.47 -8.23
CA LYS A 98 -5.18 -20.09 -8.69
C LYS A 98 -5.73 -21.17 -9.59
N MET A 99 -6.93 -21.64 -9.29
CA MET A 99 -7.70 -22.55 -10.13
C MET A 99 -8.89 -21.81 -10.68
N THR A 100 -9.08 -21.85 -12.00
CA THR A 100 -10.16 -21.15 -12.70
C THR A 100 -10.99 -22.16 -13.48
N ALA A 101 -12.31 -22.15 -13.28
CA ALA A 101 -13.26 -22.93 -14.02
C ALA A 101 -13.69 -22.24 -15.32
N ASN A 102 -14.17 -22.99 -16.32
CA ASN A 102 -14.57 -22.46 -17.62
C ASN A 102 -15.72 -21.44 -17.56
N ASN A 103 -16.47 -21.40 -16.48
CA ASN A 103 -17.57 -20.44 -16.26
C ASN A 103 -17.12 -19.15 -15.56
N GLY A 104 -15.82 -18.93 -15.36
CA GLY A 104 -15.26 -17.73 -14.74
C GLY A 104 -15.15 -17.77 -13.21
N LEU A 105 -15.63 -18.83 -12.55
CA LEU A 105 -15.40 -19.03 -11.12
C LEU A 105 -13.94 -19.40 -10.86
N PHE A 106 -13.35 -18.87 -9.80
CA PHE A 106 -12.00 -19.22 -9.40
C PHE A 106 -11.81 -19.30 -7.88
N ALA A 107 -10.77 -20.03 -7.49
CA ALA A 107 -10.22 -20.05 -6.15
C ALA A 107 -8.71 -19.84 -6.22
N GLN A 108 -8.19 -18.93 -5.39
CA GLN A 108 -6.77 -18.64 -5.25
C GLN A 108 -6.38 -18.67 -3.78
N ILE A 109 -5.31 -19.36 -3.44
CA ILE A 109 -4.84 -19.50 -2.06
C ILE A 109 -3.33 -19.29 -1.96
N GLY A 110 -2.90 -18.65 -0.90
CA GLY A 110 -1.50 -18.44 -0.57
C GLY A 110 -1.20 -16.99 -0.19
N ARG A 111 0.06 -16.57 -0.39
CA ARG A 111 0.52 -15.22 -0.15
C ARG A 111 0.32 -14.35 -1.40
N LEU A 112 -0.55 -13.37 -1.30
CA LEU A 112 -1.06 -12.57 -2.41
C LEU A 112 -0.63 -11.10 -2.27
N ALA A 113 -0.12 -10.51 -3.34
CA ALA A 113 -0.03 -9.05 -3.48
C ALA A 113 -1.37 -8.55 -4.04
N LEU A 114 -2.25 -8.09 -3.16
CA LEU A 114 -3.59 -7.62 -3.53
C LEU A 114 -3.53 -6.18 -4.04
N GLN A 115 -4.24 -5.92 -5.13
CA GLN A 115 -4.37 -4.59 -5.73
C GLN A 115 -5.80 -4.43 -6.23
N TYR A 116 -6.49 -3.36 -5.79
CA TYR A 116 -7.86 -3.07 -6.19
C TYR A 116 -8.04 -1.59 -6.50
N ASP A 117 -8.80 -1.32 -7.55
CA ASP A 117 -9.16 0.03 -8.01
C ASP A 117 -7.93 0.93 -8.24
N ASP A 118 -7.87 2.09 -7.61
CA ASP A 118 -6.72 2.99 -7.64
C ASP A 118 -5.64 2.66 -6.58
N GLU A 119 -5.82 1.59 -5.81
CA GLU A 119 -4.96 1.14 -4.70
C GLU A 119 -4.99 2.04 -3.46
N ARG A 120 -6.00 2.88 -3.28
CA ARG A 120 -6.11 3.75 -2.11
C ARG A 120 -6.38 2.99 -0.81
N ILE A 121 -7.08 1.86 -0.87
CA ILE A 121 -7.49 1.07 0.29
C ILE A 121 -6.75 -0.26 0.37
N ILE A 122 -6.58 -0.94 -0.78
CA ILE A 122 -5.79 -2.17 -0.90
C ILE A 122 -4.86 -2.02 -2.09
N GLY A 123 -3.56 -1.97 -1.80
CA GLY A 123 -2.52 -1.85 -2.81
C GLY A 123 -1.27 -2.64 -2.44
N SER A 124 -0.42 -2.86 -3.42
CA SER A 124 0.86 -3.53 -3.19
C SER A 124 1.98 -2.58 -2.78
N ASP A 125 1.83 -1.29 -3.09
CA ASP A 125 2.85 -0.26 -2.88
C ASP A 125 4.25 -0.71 -3.35
N ASP A 126 4.37 -1.15 -4.59
CA ASP A 126 5.61 -1.74 -5.14
C ASP A 126 6.79 -0.73 -5.22
N TRP A 127 6.55 0.51 -4.86
CA TRP A 127 7.57 1.54 -4.65
C TRP A 127 8.44 1.23 -3.44
N VAL A 128 7.84 0.82 -2.32
CA VAL A 128 8.59 0.45 -1.11
C VAL A 128 9.35 -0.86 -1.33
N MET A 129 10.49 -1.03 -0.65
CA MET A 129 11.33 -2.21 -0.86
C MET A 129 10.69 -3.49 -0.32
N THR A 130 9.86 -3.39 0.71
CA THR A 130 9.12 -4.50 1.32
C THR A 130 7.61 -4.27 1.21
N PRO A 131 7.01 -4.39 0.01
CA PRO A 131 5.59 -4.16 -0.19
C PRO A 131 4.73 -5.14 0.60
N MET A 132 3.50 -4.71 0.92
CA MET A 132 2.56 -5.53 1.68
C MET A 132 2.02 -6.69 0.85
N THR A 133 1.85 -7.83 1.51
CA THR A 133 1.19 -9.02 0.98
C THR A 133 0.26 -9.61 2.03
N HIS A 134 -0.71 -10.42 1.60
CA HIS A 134 -1.75 -10.98 2.46
C HIS A 134 -1.77 -12.51 2.32
N ASP A 135 -1.71 -13.24 3.42
CA ASP A 135 -1.89 -14.69 3.43
C ASP A 135 -3.40 -14.97 3.46
N ALA A 136 -3.96 -15.42 2.32
CA ALA A 136 -5.40 -15.40 2.11
C ALA A 136 -5.91 -16.51 1.17
N LEU A 137 -7.20 -16.81 1.32
CA LEU A 137 -8.04 -17.48 0.33
C LEU A 137 -8.85 -16.40 -0.40
N ARG A 138 -8.75 -16.32 -1.73
CA ARG A 138 -9.57 -15.48 -2.59
C ARG A 138 -10.45 -16.36 -3.47
N LEU A 139 -11.75 -16.25 -3.29
CA LEU A 139 -12.77 -16.86 -4.15
C LEU A 139 -13.35 -15.78 -5.04
N GLY A 140 -13.71 -16.09 -6.28
CA GLY A 140 -14.29 -15.08 -7.13
C GLY A 140 -14.91 -15.61 -8.41
N TYR A 141 -15.51 -14.64 -9.10
CA TYR A 141 -16.06 -14.78 -10.43
C TYR A 141 -15.57 -13.62 -11.31
N GLU A 142 -15.11 -13.93 -12.51
CA GLU A 142 -14.72 -12.95 -13.52
C GLU A 142 -15.37 -13.33 -14.86
N GLY A 143 -16.28 -12.47 -15.35
CA GLY A 143 -16.96 -12.73 -16.62
C GLY A 143 -18.05 -11.70 -16.95
N HIS A 144 -18.31 -11.51 -18.22
CA HIS A 144 -19.39 -10.63 -18.74
C HIS A 144 -19.32 -9.18 -18.20
N GLY A 145 -18.13 -8.65 -17.96
CA GLY A 145 -17.91 -7.32 -17.39
C GLY A 145 -18.08 -7.26 -15.87
N HIS A 146 -18.40 -8.36 -15.22
CA HIS A 146 -18.51 -8.47 -13.76
C HIS A 146 -17.26 -9.14 -13.17
N GLN A 147 -16.78 -8.61 -12.05
CA GLN A 147 -15.78 -9.23 -11.20
C GLN A 147 -16.29 -9.17 -9.76
N LEU A 148 -16.32 -10.31 -9.10
CA LEU A 148 -16.71 -10.43 -7.69
C LEU A 148 -15.64 -11.23 -6.96
N HIS A 149 -15.01 -10.64 -5.96
CA HIS A 149 -13.98 -11.30 -5.15
C HIS A 149 -14.37 -11.30 -3.68
N ALA A 150 -14.28 -12.47 -3.06
CA ALA A 150 -14.36 -12.65 -1.62
C ALA A 150 -12.98 -13.09 -1.11
N ILE A 151 -12.41 -12.35 -0.16
CA ILE A 151 -11.07 -12.55 0.37
C ILE A 151 -11.18 -12.85 1.87
N LEU A 152 -10.57 -13.94 2.28
CA LEU A 152 -10.47 -14.37 3.66
C LEU A 152 -9.00 -14.46 4.04
N ALA A 153 -8.48 -13.48 4.75
CA ALA A 153 -7.12 -13.45 5.25
C ALA A 153 -7.10 -13.72 6.76
N TYR A 154 -6.12 -14.50 7.19
CA TYR A 154 -5.97 -14.88 8.58
C TYR A 154 -4.48 -14.96 8.94
N ASN A 155 -4.11 -14.30 10.04
CA ASN A 155 -2.76 -14.30 10.56
C ASN A 155 -2.70 -15.04 11.89
N GLN A 156 -1.68 -15.86 12.06
CA GLN A 156 -1.52 -16.75 13.22
C GLN A 156 -0.34 -16.29 14.07
N ASN A 157 -0.39 -16.63 15.36
CA ASN A 157 0.75 -16.50 16.25
C ASN A 157 1.72 -17.66 16.02
N LEU A 158 2.83 -17.40 15.36
CA LEU A 158 3.83 -18.43 15.03
C LEU A 158 4.48 -19.07 16.27
N ARG A 159 4.43 -18.43 17.42
CA ARG A 159 5.04 -18.94 18.67
C ARG A 159 4.12 -19.85 19.47
N ALA A 160 2.83 -19.87 19.16
CA ALA A 160 1.81 -20.55 19.93
C ALA A 160 0.69 -21.09 19.04
N LEU A 161 1.03 -21.77 17.93
CA LEU A 161 0.07 -22.29 16.96
C LEU A 161 -0.90 -23.32 17.57
N GLU A 162 -0.44 -24.09 18.55
CA GLU A 162 -1.21 -25.18 19.17
C GLU A 162 -1.87 -24.76 20.49
N GLU A 163 -1.61 -23.55 20.98
CA GLU A 163 -2.18 -23.03 22.23
C GLU A 163 -3.55 -22.41 21.98
N PRO A 164 -4.63 -22.94 22.57
CA PRO A 164 -5.95 -22.35 22.44
C PRO A 164 -5.99 -20.96 23.06
N GLY A 165 -6.57 -19.99 22.32
CA GLY A 165 -6.74 -18.61 22.80
C GLY A 165 -5.44 -17.79 22.83
N SER A 166 -4.41 -18.19 22.09
CA SER A 166 -3.16 -17.45 22.03
C SER A 166 -3.37 -16.01 21.56
N TYR A 167 -2.65 -15.10 22.22
CA TYR A 167 -2.63 -13.69 21.83
C TYR A 167 -1.90 -13.54 20.50
N TYR A 168 -2.53 -12.86 19.52
CA TYR A 168 -1.91 -12.61 18.21
C TYR A 168 -0.73 -11.63 18.36
N GLN A 169 0.47 -12.07 17.99
CA GLN A 169 1.72 -11.31 18.01
C GLN A 169 2.40 -11.30 16.64
N GLY A 170 1.62 -11.42 15.57
CA GLY A 170 2.15 -11.45 14.22
C GLY A 170 2.62 -10.06 13.75
N SER A 171 3.41 -10.05 12.69
CA SER A 171 3.92 -8.85 12.05
C SER A 171 2.90 -8.16 11.11
N ARG A 172 1.74 -8.76 10.90
CA ARG A 172 0.69 -8.17 10.06
C ARG A 172 -0.19 -7.25 10.89
N PRO A 173 -0.73 -6.19 10.28
CA PRO A 173 -1.51 -5.16 10.99
C PRO A 173 -2.90 -5.63 11.43
N TYR A 174 -3.30 -6.87 11.15
CA TYR A 174 -4.59 -7.45 11.52
C TYR A 174 -4.44 -8.92 11.93
N LYS A 175 -5.38 -9.40 12.72
CA LYS A 175 -5.55 -10.83 13.05
C LYS A 175 -6.29 -11.55 11.94
N THR A 176 -7.36 -10.93 11.41
CA THR A 176 -8.16 -11.46 10.30
C THR A 176 -8.71 -10.33 9.44
N MET A 177 -8.92 -10.60 8.16
CA MET A 177 -9.53 -9.63 7.23
C MET A 177 -10.48 -10.37 6.29
N HIS A 178 -11.74 -9.94 6.28
CA HIS A 178 -12.77 -10.44 5.38
C HIS A 178 -13.16 -9.32 4.43
N THR A 179 -12.94 -9.51 3.13
CA THR A 179 -13.20 -8.48 2.13
C THR A 179 -14.09 -9.01 1.03
N VAL A 180 -15.05 -8.20 0.61
CA VAL A 180 -15.82 -8.41 -0.61
C VAL A 180 -15.59 -7.19 -1.51
N TRP A 181 -15.14 -7.45 -2.72
CA TRP A 181 -14.99 -6.44 -3.76
C TRP A 181 -15.78 -6.87 -4.99
N TYR A 182 -16.51 -5.91 -5.56
CA TYR A 182 -17.28 -6.08 -6.78
C TYR A 182 -16.93 -4.98 -7.77
N HIS A 183 -16.71 -5.35 -9.01
CA HIS A 183 -16.50 -4.41 -10.12
C HIS A 183 -17.40 -4.74 -11.29
N TYR A 184 -17.86 -3.70 -11.97
CA TYR A 184 -18.66 -3.80 -13.17
C TYR A 184 -18.21 -2.81 -14.24
N ASP A 185 -17.81 -3.35 -15.40
CA ASP A 185 -17.59 -2.58 -16.62
C ASP A 185 -18.91 -2.37 -17.34
N VAL A 186 -19.38 -1.13 -17.42
CA VAL A 186 -20.67 -0.80 -18.03
C VAL A 186 -20.61 -1.02 -19.55
N PRO A 187 -21.45 -1.88 -20.13
CA PRO A 187 -21.40 -2.15 -21.56
C PRO A 187 -21.59 -0.90 -22.42
N LYS A 188 -20.75 -0.72 -23.43
CA LYS A 188 -20.78 0.39 -24.40
C LYS A 188 -20.49 1.78 -23.83
N VAL A 189 -20.19 1.89 -22.55
CA VAL A 189 -19.78 3.13 -21.90
C VAL A 189 -18.42 2.88 -21.25
N PRO A 190 -17.41 3.75 -21.42
CA PRO A 190 -16.10 3.57 -20.80
C PRO A 190 -16.15 3.91 -19.30
N LEU A 191 -17.02 3.24 -18.56
CA LEU A 191 -17.29 3.45 -17.14
C LEU A 191 -17.15 2.13 -16.39
N GLY A 192 -16.23 2.10 -15.46
CA GLY A 192 -16.08 1.07 -14.44
C GLY A 192 -16.60 1.55 -13.08
N VAL A 193 -17.30 0.69 -12.38
CA VAL A 193 -17.85 0.96 -11.03
C VAL A 193 -17.43 -0.14 -10.09
N SER A 194 -16.82 0.21 -8.96
CA SER A 194 -16.46 -0.76 -7.92
C SER A 194 -17.12 -0.45 -6.59
N LEU A 195 -17.41 -1.51 -5.85
CA LEU A 195 -17.83 -1.47 -4.44
C LEU A 195 -16.89 -2.32 -3.60
N LEU A 196 -16.50 -1.82 -2.45
CA LEU A 196 -15.64 -2.50 -1.49
C LEU A 196 -16.33 -2.55 -0.13
N PHE A 197 -16.25 -3.72 0.51
CA PHE A 197 -16.60 -3.92 1.91
C PHE A 197 -15.51 -4.76 2.57
N MET A 198 -14.93 -4.26 3.65
CA MET A 198 -13.92 -4.95 4.45
C MET A 198 -14.35 -4.98 5.92
N ASN A 199 -14.18 -6.14 6.54
CA ASN A 199 -14.28 -6.33 7.98
C ASN A 199 -12.93 -6.81 8.50
N ILE A 200 -12.27 -5.99 9.31
CA ILE A 200 -10.91 -6.20 9.77
C ILE A 200 -10.96 -6.48 11.28
N GLY A 201 -10.49 -7.67 11.68
CA GLY A 201 -10.39 -8.05 13.08
C GLY A 201 -9.00 -7.69 13.64
N MET A 202 -8.96 -6.80 14.61
CA MET A 202 -7.77 -6.34 15.31
C MET A 202 -7.67 -7.03 16.67
N GLN A 203 -6.43 -7.36 17.08
CA GLN A 203 -6.21 -7.89 18.42
C GLN A 203 -6.28 -6.77 19.45
N ALA A 204 -7.19 -6.87 20.41
CA ALA A 204 -7.33 -5.96 21.54
C ALA A 204 -7.11 -6.68 22.87
N GLY A 205 -6.89 -5.89 23.94
CA GLY A 205 -6.57 -6.39 25.26
C GLY A 205 -5.08 -6.74 25.43
N LYS A 206 -4.72 -7.18 26.61
CA LYS A 206 -3.36 -7.66 26.97
C LYS A 206 -3.49 -8.92 27.82
N PRO A 207 -2.74 -9.99 27.53
CA PRO A 207 -2.64 -11.12 28.45
C PRO A 207 -1.98 -10.68 29.75
N GLU A 208 -2.16 -11.43 30.82
CA GLU A 208 -1.43 -11.18 32.08
C GLU A 208 0.07 -11.13 31.82
N SER A 209 0.70 -10.05 32.27
CA SER A 209 2.15 -9.98 32.27
C SER A 209 2.68 -10.51 33.59
N THR A 210 3.83 -11.15 33.55
CA THR A 210 4.60 -11.61 34.73
C THR A 210 5.03 -10.45 35.66
N GLU A 211 4.80 -9.19 35.26
CA GLU A 211 5.23 -8.00 36.00
C GLU A 211 4.10 -7.28 36.78
N GLY A 212 2.97 -7.94 37.01
CA GLY A 212 1.92 -7.42 37.89
C GLY A 212 1.07 -6.27 37.32
N THR A 213 1.10 -6.02 36.04
CA THR A 213 0.13 -5.15 35.36
C THR A 213 -1.20 -5.87 35.17
N ALA A 214 -2.30 -5.19 35.49
CA ALA A 214 -3.64 -5.75 35.36
C ALA A 214 -3.86 -6.32 33.93
N SER A 215 -4.38 -7.56 33.86
CA SER A 215 -4.78 -8.17 32.60
C SER A 215 -6.00 -7.43 32.05
N ILE A 216 -5.98 -7.15 30.76
CA ILE A 216 -7.15 -6.71 30.02
C ILE A 216 -7.61 -7.91 29.19
N PRO A 217 -8.89 -8.37 29.32
CA PRO A 217 -9.36 -9.53 28.59
C PRO A 217 -9.04 -9.44 27.10
N VAL A 218 -8.40 -10.48 26.56
CA VAL A 218 -8.02 -10.56 25.14
C VAL A 218 -9.28 -10.79 24.32
N HIS A 219 -9.52 -9.94 23.33
CA HIS A 219 -10.67 -10.04 22.43
C HIS A 219 -10.30 -9.51 21.03
N THR A 220 -11.22 -9.58 20.10
CA THR A 220 -11.06 -9.05 18.75
C THR A 220 -12.01 -7.87 18.57
N GLU A 221 -11.45 -6.70 18.28
CA GLU A 221 -12.19 -5.55 17.81
C GLU A 221 -12.34 -5.56 16.30
N TRP A 222 -13.45 -4.99 15.82
CA TRP A 222 -13.80 -5.04 14.42
C TRP A 222 -13.90 -3.66 13.81
N GLN A 223 -13.06 -3.42 12.82
CA GLN A 223 -13.07 -2.23 11.98
C GLN A 223 -13.74 -2.55 10.64
N LEU A 224 -14.67 -1.73 10.22
CA LEU A 224 -15.32 -1.80 8.91
C LEU A 224 -14.73 -0.71 8.01
N VAL A 225 -14.43 -1.06 6.75
CA VAL A 225 -14.11 -0.12 5.67
C VAL A 225 -15.03 -0.44 4.50
N TYR A 226 -15.80 0.53 4.03
CA TYR A 226 -16.71 0.32 2.92
C TYR A 226 -16.85 1.57 2.07
N GLY A 227 -17.13 1.37 0.79
CA GLY A 227 -17.30 2.46 -0.16
C GLY A 227 -17.23 2.01 -1.59
N GLY A 228 -16.86 2.93 -2.47
CA GLY A 228 -16.81 2.65 -3.89
C GLY A 228 -15.86 3.55 -4.66
N TYR A 229 -15.60 3.12 -5.87
CA TYR A 229 -14.74 3.76 -6.84
C TYR A 229 -15.40 3.80 -8.21
N LEU A 230 -15.23 4.91 -8.91
CA LEU A 230 -15.70 5.13 -10.25
C LEU A 230 -14.54 5.51 -11.15
N LYS A 231 -14.50 4.95 -12.35
CA LYS A 231 -13.55 5.33 -13.39
C LYS A 231 -14.27 5.50 -14.73
N TYR A 232 -14.26 6.71 -15.25
CA TYR A 232 -14.73 7.03 -16.58
C TYR A 232 -13.54 7.35 -17.48
N ALA A 233 -13.31 6.55 -18.52
CA ALA A 233 -12.10 6.63 -19.34
C ALA A 233 -12.39 6.57 -20.85
N PRO A 234 -13.06 7.61 -21.42
CA PRO A 234 -13.19 7.75 -22.87
C PRO A 234 -11.82 8.11 -23.50
N PRO A 235 -11.69 8.10 -24.83
CA PRO A 235 -10.47 8.54 -25.49
C PRO A 235 -10.04 9.94 -25.01
N HIS A 236 -8.75 10.10 -24.73
CA HIS A 236 -8.11 11.35 -24.32
C HIS A 236 -8.52 11.94 -22.94
N PHE A 237 -9.37 11.28 -22.19
CA PHE A 237 -9.81 11.77 -20.90
C PHE A 237 -9.99 10.62 -19.90
N THR A 238 -9.62 10.85 -18.64
CA THR A 238 -9.94 9.93 -17.54
C THR A 238 -10.43 10.74 -16.36
N ALA A 239 -11.56 10.35 -15.78
CA ALA A 239 -12.03 10.85 -14.51
C ALA A 239 -12.18 9.69 -13.53
N GLU A 240 -11.66 9.86 -12.34
CA GLU A 240 -11.73 8.90 -11.24
C GLU A 240 -12.32 9.57 -10.02
N ALA A 241 -13.15 8.84 -9.28
CA ALA A 241 -13.69 9.30 -8.00
C ALA A 241 -13.81 8.13 -7.04
N SER A 242 -13.52 8.37 -5.77
CA SER A 242 -13.68 7.38 -4.71
C SER A 242 -14.28 8.00 -3.45
N TYR A 243 -15.05 7.19 -2.72
CA TYR A 243 -15.57 7.52 -1.41
C TYR A 243 -15.52 6.28 -0.54
N TYR A 244 -14.91 6.39 0.63
CA TYR A 244 -14.83 5.30 1.60
C TYR A 244 -15.15 5.80 3.01
N ARG A 245 -15.71 4.92 3.81
CA ARG A 245 -16.05 5.15 5.19
C ARG A 245 -15.44 4.09 6.10
N GLN A 246 -15.07 4.49 7.32
CA GLN A 246 -14.60 3.60 8.38
C GLN A 246 -15.57 3.69 9.55
N ALA A 247 -15.89 2.53 10.14
CA ALA A 247 -16.78 2.38 11.27
C ALA A 247 -16.32 1.20 12.16
N GLY A 248 -17.01 0.96 13.26
CA GLY A 248 -16.64 -0.08 14.23
C GLY A 248 -15.69 0.45 15.30
N HIS A 249 -14.65 -0.32 15.65
CA HIS A 249 -13.68 0.05 16.67
C HIS A 249 -12.25 -0.21 16.21
N ASP A 250 -11.32 0.56 16.70
CA ASP A 250 -9.89 0.32 16.53
C ASP A 250 -9.36 -0.71 17.56
N GLU A 251 -8.07 -1.02 17.49
CA GLU A 251 -7.39 -1.94 18.41
C GLU A 251 -7.38 -1.47 19.88
N TYR A 252 -7.69 -0.20 20.13
CA TYR A 252 -7.80 0.40 21.46
C TYR A 252 -9.23 0.48 21.95
N THR A 253 -10.20 -0.15 21.27
CA THR A 253 -11.65 -0.12 21.58
C THR A 253 -12.30 1.25 21.40
N VAL A 254 -11.66 2.17 20.67
CA VAL A 254 -12.22 3.48 20.35
C VAL A 254 -13.12 3.35 19.12
N LYS A 255 -14.33 3.91 19.19
CA LYS A 255 -15.27 3.91 18.06
C LYS A 255 -14.68 4.68 16.89
N LEU A 256 -14.82 4.13 15.69
CA LEU A 256 -14.42 4.78 14.44
C LEU A 256 -15.63 5.39 13.74
N ASP A 257 -15.49 6.63 13.26
CA ASP A 257 -16.45 7.30 12.37
C ASP A 257 -15.69 8.25 11.43
N ALA A 258 -14.97 7.67 10.47
CA ALA A 258 -14.10 8.39 9.57
C ALA A 258 -14.50 8.17 8.11
N TRP A 259 -14.11 9.10 7.23
CA TRP A 259 -14.41 9.01 5.81
C TRP A 259 -13.35 9.70 4.95
N MET A 260 -13.29 9.30 3.70
CA MET A 260 -12.49 9.97 2.68
C MET A 260 -13.28 10.13 1.39
N ALA A 261 -12.92 11.15 0.63
CA ALA A 261 -13.35 11.32 -0.75
C ALA A 261 -12.16 11.78 -1.60
N ALA A 262 -12.07 11.29 -2.82
CA ALA A 262 -11.06 11.72 -3.77
C ALA A 262 -11.64 11.83 -5.16
N ALA A 263 -11.15 12.80 -5.95
CA ALA A 263 -11.45 12.94 -7.35
C ALA A 263 -10.19 13.34 -8.13
N LYS A 264 -10.01 12.74 -9.30
CA LYS A 264 -8.91 13.04 -10.21
C LYS A 264 -9.41 13.07 -11.64
N VAL A 265 -8.92 14.02 -12.41
CA VAL A 265 -9.10 14.08 -13.86
C VAL A 265 -7.74 14.11 -14.54
N GLU A 266 -7.65 13.41 -15.66
CA GLU A 266 -6.49 13.44 -16.54
C GLU A 266 -6.94 13.67 -17.96
N TRP A 267 -6.37 14.64 -18.62
CA TRP A 267 -6.59 14.94 -20.02
C TRP A 267 -5.33 14.66 -20.84
N LYS A 268 -5.48 13.90 -21.91
CA LYS A 268 -4.43 13.50 -22.86
C LYS A 268 -4.69 14.12 -24.22
N PRO A 269 -4.27 15.37 -24.46
CA PRO A 269 -4.48 16.03 -25.75
C PRO A 269 -3.85 15.27 -26.92
N ASN A 270 -2.81 14.52 -26.65
CA ASN A 270 -2.14 13.61 -27.59
C ASN A 270 -1.37 12.52 -26.81
N ASP A 271 -0.73 11.59 -27.56
CA ASP A 271 0.00 10.45 -26.97
C ASP A 271 1.28 10.88 -26.20
N ASN A 272 1.76 12.09 -26.40
CA ASN A 272 2.99 12.59 -25.80
C ASN A 272 2.76 13.48 -24.57
N CYS A 273 1.52 13.94 -24.33
CA CYS A 273 1.22 14.86 -23.24
C CYS A 273 0.04 14.37 -22.42
N SER A 274 0.12 14.49 -21.11
CA SER A 274 -1.05 14.44 -20.23
C SER A 274 -1.00 15.57 -19.21
N LEU A 275 -2.16 16.06 -18.83
CA LEU A 275 -2.38 17.01 -17.74
C LEU A 275 -3.32 16.37 -16.75
N LEU A 276 -3.03 16.50 -15.47
CA LEU A 276 -3.87 15.97 -14.40
C LEU A 276 -4.15 17.04 -13.34
N ALA A 277 -5.30 16.91 -12.72
CA ALA A 277 -5.65 17.66 -11.51
C ALA A 277 -6.49 16.76 -10.61
N GLY A 278 -6.35 16.92 -9.31
CA GLY A 278 -7.14 16.14 -8.36
C GLY A 278 -7.20 16.78 -6.99
N TYR A 279 -8.07 16.20 -6.19
CA TYR A 279 -8.27 16.59 -4.80
C TYR A 279 -8.63 15.38 -3.97
N ASP A 280 -7.91 15.22 -2.87
CA ASP A 280 -8.16 14.19 -1.86
C ASP A 280 -8.55 14.86 -0.55
N TYR A 281 -9.57 14.34 0.10
CA TYR A 281 -9.98 14.73 1.44
C TYR A 281 -10.08 13.50 2.33
N LEU A 282 -9.33 13.51 3.42
CA LEU A 282 -9.40 12.50 4.47
C LEU A 282 -9.86 13.21 5.75
N SER A 283 -10.93 12.68 6.36
CA SER A 283 -11.44 13.25 7.61
C SER A 283 -10.39 13.18 8.71
N GLY A 284 -10.40 14.17 9.59
CA GLY A 284 -9.51 14.28 10.73
C GLY A 284 -10.24 14.06 12.04
N ASP A 285 -9.48 13.64 13.02
CA ASP A 285 -9.94 13.62 14.40
C ASP A 285 -9.89 15.03 14.98
N ASP A 286 -11.01 15.52 15.46
CA ASP A 286 -11.17 16.87 16.00
C ASP A 286 -10.68 17.03 17.45
N TYR A 287 -10.18 15.96 18.02
CA TYR A 287 -9.62 15.98 19.36
C TYR A 287 -8.19 16.46 19.45
N VAL A 288 -7.80 17.45 18.81
CA VAL A 288 -6.59 18.15 19.19
C VAL A 288 -6.91 19.31 20.07
N ALA A 289 -7.32 19.00 21.19
CA ALA A 289 -7.04 19.89 22.28
C ALA A 289 -5.54 19.78 22.55
N VAL A 290 -4.77 20.78 22.12
CA VAL A 290 -3.45 21.09 22.68
C VAL A 290 -2.57 19.85 22.86
N VAL A 291 -1.58 19.64 22.00
CA VAL A 291 -0.45 18.77 22.34
C VAL A 291 0.19 19.36 23.61
N PRO A 292 0.01 18.78 24.80
CA PRO A 292 0.69 19.30 25.97
C PRO A 292 2.18 19.15 25.76
N GLN A 293 2.93 20.20 25.93
CA GLN A 293 4.37 20.08 26.10
C GLN A 293 4.61 19.16 27.32
N GLY A 294 4.99 17.89 27.05
CA GLY A 294 5.49 16.98 28.07
C GLY A 294 4.51 16.02 28.77
N GLY A 295 3.33 15.71 28.24
CA GLY A 295 2.38 14.84 28.93
C GLY A 295 2.29 13.41 28.41
N PHE A 296 2.57 12.42 29.24
CA PHE A 296 2.15 11.03 29.08
C PHE A 296 0.64 10.94 29.42
N GLY A 297 -0.14 10.34 28.52
CA GLY A 297 -1.55 10.02 28.73
C GLY A 297 -2.50 11.03 28.13
N MET A 298 -2.77 10.92 26.84
CA MET A 298 -3.92 11.59 26.23
C MET A 298 -5.21 10.96 26.73
N PRO A 299 -6.23 11.74 27.09
CA PRO A 299 -7.54 11.17 27.33
C PRO A 299 -8.00 10.43 26.09
N ARG A 300 -8.57 9.25 26.27
CA ARG A 300 -9.12 8.48 25.14
C ARG A 300 -10.36 9.18 24.61
N HIS A 301 -10.45 9.27 23.29
CA HIS A 301 -11.65 9.69 22.61
C HIS A 301 -12.76 8.68 22.76
N GLU A 302 -13.99 9.14 22.74
CA GLU A 302 -15.15 8.29 22.52
C GLU A 302 -15.26 7.86 21.05
N VAL A 303 -14.84 8.74 20.12
CA VAL A 303 -14.93 8.51 18.67
C VAL A 303 -13.70 9.06 17.96
N ASN A 304 -13.00 8.23 17.22
CA ASN A 304 -11.91 8.61 16.31
C ASN A 304 -12.49 8.89 14.91
N LYS A 305 -12.30 10.11 14.42
CA LYS A 305 -12.77 10.57 13.11
C LYS A 305 -11.65 10.65 12.06
N GLY A 306 -10.42 10.30 12.41
CA GLY A 306 -9.27 10.30 11.51
C GLY A 306 -9.29 9.12 10.55
N PHE A 307 -9.44 9.38 9.25
CA PHE A 307 -9.42 8.33 8.25
C PHE A 307 -8.01 7.76 8.05
N ASN A 308 -7.89 6.44 8.07
CA ASN A 308 -6.65 5.72 7.79
C ASN A 308 -6.80 4.90 6.49
N PRO A 309 -5.99 5.13 5.43
CA PRO A 309 -6.04 4.37 4.18
C PRO A 309 -5.64 2.88 4.29
N VAL A 310 -5.58 2.32 5.48
CA VAL A 310 -5.30 0.93 5.86
C VAL A 310 -4.17 0.24 5.07
N TYR A 311 -4.47 -0.45 3.97
CA TYR A 311 -3.52 -1.26 3.19
C TYR A 311 -3.26 -0.68 1.80
N GLY A 312 -3.48 0.63 1.63
CA GLY A 312 -3.27 1.32 0.36
C GLY A 312 -1.80 1.51 -0.01
N SER A 313 -1.57 1.83 -1.26
CA SER A 313 -0.26 2.24 -1.80
C SER A 313 0.00 3.71 -1.47
N HIS A 314 0.45 3.99 -0.25
CA HIS A 314 0.51 5.35 0.29
C HIS A 314 1.46 6.27 -0.49
N HIS A 315 2.60 5.76 -0.98
CA HIS A 315 3.52 6.54 -1.80
C HIS A 315 2.92 7.04 -3.12
N LYS A 316 1.88 6.38 -3.61
CA LYS A 316 1.16 6.77 -4.83
C LYS A 316 0.32 8.03 -4.66
N PHE A 317 0.09 8.45 -3.41
CA PHE A 317 -0.79 9.53 -3.01
C PHE A 317 -0.14 10.42 -1.95
N TYR A 318 -0.63 11.63 -1.78
CA TYR A 318 -0.32 12.52 -0.66
C TYR A 318 1.11 13.07 -0.62
N GLY A 319 1.78 13.15 -1.78
CA GLY A 319 3.14 13.66 -1.94
C GLY A 319 4.22 12.57 -1.88
N ALA A 320 5.20 12.64 -2.77
CA ALA A 320 6.25 11.63 -2.93
C ALA A 320 7.25 11.60 -1.77
N MET A 321 7.34 12.64 -0.95
CA MET A 321 8.23 12.65 0.21
C MET A 321 7.70 11.83 1.40
N ASP A 322 6.49 11.29 1.32
CA ASP A 322 5.88 10.34 2.28
C ASP A 322 5.73 10.91 3.70
N PHE A 323 5.56 12.23 3.85
CA PHE A 323 5.36 12.84 5.17
C PHE A 323 3.98 12.56 5.77
N PHE A 324 3.03 12.09 4.97
CA PHE A 324 1.66 11.81 5.38
C PHE A 324 1.35 10.33 5.14
N TYR A 325 0.75 9.66 6.12
CA TYR A 325 0.36 8.24 6.14
C TYR A 325 1.47 7.17 6.13
N LEU A 326 2.66 7.41 5.57
CA LEU A 326 3.83 6.55 5.77
C LEU A 326 4.64 6.98 6.99
N SER A 327 4.64 8.27 7.30
CA SER A 327 5.28 8.83 8.49
C SER A 327 4.23 9.10 9.58
N THR A 328 4.45 8.58 10.78
CA THR A 328 3.52 8.74 11.89
C THR A 328 3.44 10.17 12.40
N TYR A 329 2.23 10.62 12.70
CA TYR A 329 2.02 11.78 13.55
C TYR A 329 2.27 11.45 15.02
N VAL A 330 2.44 12.48 15.83
CA VAL A 330 2.67 12.30 17.26
C VAL A 330 1.47 11.61 17.91
N ASN A 331 1.75 10.58 18.70
CA ASN A 331 0.77 9.80 19.44
C ASN A 331 -0.34 9.15 18.58
N GLY A 332 -0.09 8.90 17.32
CA GLY A 332 -1.07 8.30 16.40
C GLY A 332 -2.23 9.23 16.02
N PHE A 333 -2.12 10.51 16.36
CA PHE A 333 -3.10 11.50 16.01
C PHE A 333 -3.17 11.72 14.50
N THR A 334 -4.38 11.74 13.95
CA THR A 334 -4.63 11.93 12.53
C THR A 334 -5.50 13.16 12.29
N PRO A 335 -4.91 14.32 11.95
CA PRO A 335 -5.64 15.57 11.74
C PRO A 335 -6.42 15.59 10.44
N GLY A 336 -6.50 14.46 9.73
CA GLY A 336 -6.98 14.40 8.36
C GLY A 336 -6.03 15.03 7.36
N LEU A 337 -6.40 15.02 6.10
CA LEU A 337 -5.59 15.59 5.03
C LEU A 337 -6.47 16.14 3.92
N GLN A 338 -6.11 17.32 3.45
CA GLN A 338 -6.51 17.89 2.18
C GLN A 338 -5.28 17.91 1.26
N ASN A 339 -5.40 17.34 0.08
CA ASN A 339 -4.35 17.31 -0.91
C ASN A 339 -4.93 17.78 -2.25
N ALA A 340 -4.70 19.02 -2.60
CA ALA A 340 -5.02 19.55 -3.92
C ALA A 340 -3.79 19.47 -4.80
N TYR A 341 -3.88 18.87 -5.98
CA TYR A 341 -2.71 18.69 -6.84
C TYR A 341 -3.03 18.91 -8.32
N ILE A 342 -2.00 19.37 -9.01
CA ILE A 342 -1.99 19.56 -10.46
C ILE A 342 -0.66 19.09 -11.02
N GLY A 343 -0.67 18.48 -12.18
CA GLY A 343 0.56 18.00 -12.78
C GLY A 343 0.39 17.56 -14.22
N GLY A 344 1.38 16.85 -14.72
CA GLY A 344 1.32 16.30 -16.05
C GLY A 344 2.57 15.52 -16.43
N MET A 345 2.48 14.86 -17.57
CA MET A 345 3.58 14.12 -18.16
C MET A 345 3.82 14.59 -19.59
N TYR A 346 5.08 14.56 -20.00
CA TYR A 346 5.53 14.84 -21.35
C TYR A 346 6.49 13.77 -21.84
N LYS A 347 6.29 13.26 -23.04
CA LYS A 347 7.15 12.28 -23.71
C LYS A 347 7.86 12.94 -24.89
N PRO A 348 9.01 13.61 -24.66
CA PRO A 348 9.78 14.23 -25.76
C PRO A 348 10.34 13.19 -26.74
N LEU A 349 10.61 11.98 -26.27
CA LEU A 349 11.08 10.84 -27.04
C LEU A 349 10.25 9.60 -26.70
N LYS A 350 10.23 8.61 -27.60
CA LYS A 350 9.50 7.34 -27.38
C LYS A 350 9.92 6.60 -26.10
N ASN A 351 11.16 6.78 -25.71
CA ASN A 351 11.77 6.10 -24.54
C ASN A 351 12.04 7.02 -23.35
N LEU A 352 11.67 8.31 -23.42
CA LEU A 352 11.83 9.27 -22.34
C LEU A 352 10.47 9.82 -21.91
N THR A 353 10.17 9.73 -20.64
CA THR A 353 9.00 10.35 -20.02
C THR A 353 9.47 11.30 -18.93
N LEU A 354 8.93 12.50 -18.93
CA LEU A 354 9.15 13.53 -17.90
C LEU A 354 7.81 13.77 -17.21
N GLY A 355 7.82 13.88 -15.89
CA GLY A 355 6.63 14.15 -15.06
C GLY A 355 6.89 15.31 -14.12
N ALA A 356 5.85 16.08 -13.81
CA ALA A 356 5.86 17.08 -12.75
C ALA A 356 4.49 17.10 -12.07
N VAL A 357 4.47 17.17 -10.72
CA VAL A 357 3.26 17.35 -9.93
C VAL A 357 3.51 18.38 -8.85
N TYR A 358 2.54 19.23 -8.60
CA TYR A 358 2.52 20.20 -7.50
C TYR A 358 1.38 19.84 -6.56
N HIS A 359 1.67 19.81 -5.27
CA HIS A 359 0.71 19.52 -4.20
C HIS A 359 0.59 20.71 -3.25
N TYR A 360 -0.64 21.06 -2.90
CA TYR A 360 -0.99 21.85 -1.73
C TYR A 360 -1.56 20.91 -0.67
N LEU A 361 -0.97 20.93 0.51
CA LEU A 361 -1.27 20.01 1.60
C LEU A 361 -1.75 20.77 2.82
N ALA A 362 -2.89 20.36 3.40
CA ALA A 362 -3.48 20.98 4.58
C ALA A 362 -4.15 19.92 5.47
N THR A 363 -4.40 20.23 6.74
CA THR A 363 -5.18 19.38 7.64
C THR A 363 -6.64 19.34 7.25
N GLY A 364 -7.33 18.22 7.51
CA GLY A 364 -8.78 18.08 7.32
C GLY A 364 -9.62 18.88 8.34
N ILE A 365 -9.02 19.20 9.49
CA ILE A 365 -9.68 19.89 10.61
C ILE A 365 -9.02 21.23 10.93
N ASP A 366 -9.72 22.08 11.69
CA ASP A 366 -9.15 23.28 12.30
C ASP A 366 -8.34 22.93 13.53
N LEU A 367 -7.12 23.44 13.62
CA LEU A 367 -6.23 23.28 14.75
C LEU A 367 -6.19 24.59 15.54
N SER A 368 -6.46 24.52 16.85
CA SER A 368 -6.47 25.71 17.69
C SER A 368 -5.12 26.43 17.70
N GLY A 369 -5.10 27.67 17.22
CA GLY A 369 -3.91 28.51 17.19
C GLY A 369 -2.90 28.18 16.08
N LEU A 370 -3.24 27.34 15.11
CA LEU A 370 -2.42 26.99 13.97
C LEU A 370 -3.19 27.15 12.65
N ASP A 371 -2.48 27.50 11.57
CA ASP A 371 -3.03 27.45 10.21
C ASP A 371 -3.21 25.98 9.76
N LYS A 372 -4.17 25.72 8.88
CA LYS A 372 -4.38 24.36 8.32
C LYS A 372 -3.27 23.92 7.39
N THR A 373 -2.57 24.86 6.76
CA THR A 373 -1.58 24.53 5.74
C THR A 373 -0.43 23.72 6.33
N LEU A 374 -0.19 22.55 5.77
CA LEU A 374 0.95 21.69 6.10
C LEU A 374 2.18 22.03 5.25
N GLY A 375 1.95 22.41 4.00
CA GLY A 375 3.01 22.78 3.09
C GLY A 375 2.67 22.62 1.63
N TYR A 376 3.70 22.79 0.81
CA TYR A 376 3.63 22.67 -0.65
C TYR A 376 4.74 21.73 -1.10
N GLU A 377 4.42 20.79 -1.97
CA GLU A 377 5.39 19.86 -2.53
C GLU A 377 5.42 19.95 -4.05
N VAL A 378 6.62 19.98 -4.62
CA VAL A 378 6.86 19.85 -6.07
C VAL A 378 7.61 18.56 -6.30
N GLU A 379 7.09 17.73 -7.19
CA GLU A 379 7.68 16.47 -7.61
C GLU A 379 8.09 16.58 -9.09
N LEU A 380 9.30 16.14 -9.38
CA LEU A 380 9.82 16.01 -10.73
C LEU A 380 10.30 14.57 -10.94
N GLU A 381 9.91 13.95 -12.03
CA GLU A 381 10.35 12.61 -12.40
C GLU A 381 10.81 12.56 -13.86
N ALA A 382 11.86 11.79 -14.11
CA ALA A 382 12.30 11.42 -15.45
C ALA A 382 12.49 9.90 -15.51
N SER A 383 11.95 9.26 -16.55
CA SER A 383 12.10 7.84 -16.79
C SER A 383 12.57 7.59 -18.21
N TYR A 384 13.68 6.85 -18.35
CA TYR A 384 14.29 6.52 -19.62
C TYR A 384 14.39 4.99 -19.82
N SER A 385 13.76 4.46 -20.86
CA SER A 385 13.90 3.05 -21.27
C SER A 385 15.15 2.88 -22.12
N LEU A 386 16.23 2.39 -21.48
CA LEU A 386 17.51 2.17 -22.14
C LEU A 386 17.43 1.00 -23.13
N ALA A 387 16.70 -0.06 -22.73
CA ALA A 387 16.43 -1.25 -23.53
C ALA A 387 15.06 -1.81 -23.14
N LYS A 388 14.60 -2.87 -23.81
CA LYS A 388 13.29 -3.51 -23.53
C LYS A 388 13.09 -3.83 -22.06
N ASP A 389 14.12 -4.34 -21.39
CA ASP A 389 14.04 -4.84 -20.01
C ASP A 389 14.89 -4.00 -19.03
N ILE A 390 15.34 -2.80 -19.45
CA ILE A 390 16.20 -1.91 -18.65
C ILE A 390 15.62 -0.51 -18.66
N LYS A 391 15.28 -0.02 -17.47
CA LYS A 391 14.74 1.32 -17.25
C LYS A 391 15.56 2.04 -16.18
N ILE A 392 15.94 3.28 -16.46
CA ILE A 392 16.54 4.22 -15.50
C ILE A 392 15.48 5.27 -15.18
N SER A 393 15.28 5.55 -13.91
CA SER A 393 14.38 6.63 -13.47
C SER A 393 15.07 7.48 -12.44
N ALA A 394 14.79 8.76 -12.45
CA ALA A 394 15.28 9.74 -11.46
C ALA A 394 14.11 10.60 -11.00
N GLY A 395 14.12 10.97 -9.74
CA GLY A 395 13.14 11.87 -9.17
C GLY A 395 13.78 12.91 -8.27
N TYR A 396 13.12 14.03 -8.17
CA TYR A 396 13.46 15.10 -7.24
C TYR A 396 12.18 15.68 -6.66
N SER A 397 12.09 15.70 -5.34
CA SER A 397 10.99 16.34 -4.61
C SER A 397 11.51 17.46 -3.73
N TYR A 398 10.74 18.52 -3.66
CA TYR A 398 11.02 19.70 -2.86
C TYR A 398 9.76 20.09 -2.09
N MET A 399 9.84 20.18 -0.78
CA MET A 399 8.72 20.55 0.06
C MET A 399 9.08 21.72 0.97
N THR A 400 8.19 22.71 1.03
CA THR A 400 8.19 23.75 2.03
C THR A 400 7.14 23.42 3.09
N GLY A 401 7.57 22.97 4.26
CA GLY A 401 6.71 22.74 5.41
C GLY A 401 6.35 24.04 6.16
N THR A 402 5.39 23.95 7.06
CA THR A 402 4.91 25.07 7.89
C THR A 402 5.11 24.78 9.37
N GLU A 403 4.89 25.79 10.21
CA GLU A 403 4.87 25.61 11.67
C GLU A 403 3.87 24.53 12.12
N THR A 404 2.73 24.44 11.46
CA THR A 404 1.74 23.40 11.72
C THR A 404 2.30 22.01 11.48
N MET A 405 2.99 21.80 10.36
CA MET A 405 3.64 20.53 10.08
C MET A 405 4.70 20.18 11.12
N GLU A 406 5.54 21.14 11.50
CA GLU A 406 6.58 20.95 12.52
C GLU A 406 5.98 20.52 13.86
N ARG A 407 4.94 21.18 14.33
CA ARG A 407 4.28 20.83 15.57
C ARG A 407 3.63 19.46 15.54
N LEU A 408 2.95 19.10 14.44
CA LEU A 408 2.30 17.79 14.28
C LEU A 408 3.30 16.64 14.18
N LYS A 409 4.48 16.90 13.66
CA LYS A 409 5.56 15.89 13.50
C LYS A 409 6.54 15.88 14.70
N ARG A 410 6.43 16.84 15.63
CA ARG A 410 7.43 17.13 16.67
C ARG A 410 8.84 17.18 16.09
N ALA A 411 8.99 17.96 15.08
CA ALA A 411 10.22 18.06 14.33
C ALA A 411 10.46 19.52 13.95
N SER A 412 11.69 19.86 13.66
CA SER A 412 12.05 21.16 13.10
C SER A 412 12.22 21.06 11.60
N ASN A 413 11.60 21.97 10.88
CA ASN A 413 11.75 22.08 9.43
C ASN A 413 12.83 23.09 9.05
N GLN A 414 13.87 23.27 9.70
CA GLN A 414 14.96 24.25 9.48
C GLN A 414 15.17 24.76 8.04
N GLY A 415 14.15 24.77 7.24
CA GLY A 415 14.16 25.16 5.85
C GLY A 415 13.44 24.15 4.97
N ASN A 416 13.76 24.19 3.71
CA ASN A 416 13.06 23.42 2.69
C ASN A 416 13.57 21.97 2.64
N LEU A 417 12.66 21.04 2.67
CA LEU A 417 12.94 19.61 2.59
C LEU A 417 13.20 19.21 1.14
N ARG A 418 14.19 18.35 0.92
CA ARG A 418 14.61 17.90 -0.41
C ARG A 418 14.86 16.40 -0.42
N TRP A 419 14.44 15.78 -1.49
CA TRP A 419 14.72 14.38 -1.74
C TRP A 419 15.05 14.18 -3.22
N ALA A 420 16.12 13.47 -3.49
CA ALA A 420 16.50 13.07 -4.84
C ALA A 420 16.77 11.57 -4.85
N TRP A 421 16.39 10.91 -5.91
CA TRP A 421 16.66 9.50 -6.10
C TRP A 421 16.99 9.17 -7.56
N LEU A 422 17.76 8.11 -7.73
CA LEU A 422 18.07 7.50 -9.02
C LEU A 422 17.88 6.00 -8.91
N SER A 423 17.11 5.40 -9.81
CA SER A 423 16.87 3.96 -9.82
C SER A 423 17.22 3.31 -11.15
N LEU A 424 17.75 2.09 -11.06
CA LEU A 424 17.92 1.15 -12.17
C LEU A 424 16.97 -0.02 -11.98
N ASN A 425 16.12 -0.27 -12.97
CA ASN A 425 15.25 -1.43 -13.02
C ASN A 425 15.69 -2.34 -14.15
N VAL A 426 15.96 -3.62 -13.85
CA VAL A 426 16.35 -4.66 -14.82
C VAL A 426 15.38 -5.83 -14.65
N THR A 427 14.58 -6.12 -15.69
CA THR A 427 13.45 -7.05 -15.60
C THR A 427 13.37 -8.06 -16.73
N PRO A 428 14.46 -8.79 -17.07
CA PRO A 428 14.42 -9.77 -18.16
C PRO A 428 13.68 -11.03 -17.76
N ARG A 429 13.03 -11.65 -18.75
CA ARG A 429 12.67 -13.05 -18.68
C ARG A 429 13.91 -13.90 -18.96
N ILE A 430 14.41 -14.63 -17.96
CA ILE A 430 15.64 -15.40 -18.06
C ILE A 430 15.39 -16.84 -18.50
N PHE A 431 14.17 -17.35 -18.34
CA PHE A 431 13.80 -18.68 -18.78
C PHE A 431 12.32 -18.78 -19.16
N SER A 432 12.03 -19.55 -20.21
CA SER A 432 10.65 -19.90 -20.60
C SER A 432 10.66 -21.27 -21.26
N ALA A 433 9.80 -22.17 -20.80
CA ALA A 433 9.56 -23.47 -21.41
C ALA A 433 8.06 -23.70 -21.60
N LYS A 434 7.70 -24.24 -22.76
CA LYS A 434 6.32 -24.62 -23.11
C LYS A 434 6.31 -26.08 -23.54
N TRP A 435 5.38 -26.89 -23.04
CA TRP A 435 5.21 -28.32 -23.36
C TRP A 435 3.77 -28.76 -23.31
#